data_5c3e796925b37f21e39bb98721b58668
#
_entry.id   5c3e796925b37f21e39bb98721b58668
#
_cell.length_a   1.000
_cell.length_b   1.000
_cell.length_c   1.000
_cell.angle_alpha   90.00
_cell.angle_beta   90.00
_cell.angle_gamma   90.00
#
_symmetry.space_group_name_H-M   'P 1'
#
loop_
_entity.id
_entity.type
_entity.pdbx_description
1 polymer ?
#
loop_
_entity_poly.entity_id
_entity_poly.type
_entity_poly.pdbx_seq_one_letter_code
_entity_poly.pdbx_strand_id
1 'polypeptide(L)'
;MEYEKYKVSRGDTLESIAKELNLSVAQLREFHNRHCELPYLLGSGKIPSSVKEILYLPLQEIEEQAQHKITNQSFYQLRLRHPTAEQIYQVKINFFEEGKENSLSYIIKILWLEKNTIKIHREELFIDGKEPNFLVDELATQISSVLYPMEFYLDAQGCFYKVKNLSQIKERWNQLKPQIEKLYKGNCVTKYLYNFQKILFQPYLFNKAMKQEVFLTAYFTHLYGQYNTRGEVEEMLIRFPVIPTLAPVQYVIKNRIEWLEEAKQKLIKIERKGELADPRSLNNFLNAMDIPLKKDTTNEHEEEKAKGAYRSNYFLHPGTGIIDSLYLECNLETERNKKIYLTASRLNQDPPLNKTIKEEGIIEIGGPRAQSPQRQNFFE
;
A
#
# COMPACT_ATOMS: atom_id res chain seq x y z
N MET A 1 -12.53 21.33 -12.59
CA MET A 1 -11.34 21.97 -12.02
C MET A 1 -10.40 22.26 -13.16
N GLU A 2 -10.03 23.50 -13.34
CA GLU A 2 -8.94 23.84 -14.26
C GLU A 2 -7.65 23.64 -13.48
N TYR A 3 -6.90 22.62 -13.76
CA TYR A 3 -5.52 22.45 -13.27
C TYR A 3 -4.56 23.05 -14.27
N GLU A 4 -3.45 23.53 -13.79
CA GLU A 4 -2.38 24.04 -14.63
C GLU A 4 -1.42 22.93 -15.03
N LYS A 5 -0.65 23.19 -16.09
CA LYS A 5 0.30 22.25 -16.67
C LYS A 5 1.68 22.88 -16.72
N TYR A 6 2.63 22.24 -16.08
CA TYR A 6 4.04 22.58 -16.18
C TYR A 6 4.69 21.72 -17.28
N LYS A 7 5.29 22.33 -18.26
CA LYS A 7 5.98 21.63 -19.36
C LYS A 7 7.41 21.26 -18.92
N VAL A 8 7.67 19.97 -18.80
CA VAL A 8 8.97 19.46 -18.34
C VAL A 8 10.06 19.73 -19.37
N SER A 9 11.13 20.40 -18.96
CA SER A 9 12.31 20.74 -19.75
C SER A 9 13.48 19.77 -19.45
N ARG A 10 14.44 19.73 -20.33
CA ARG A 10 15.63 18.88 -20.13
C ARG A 10 16.46 19.38 -18.95
N GLY A 11 16.62 18.55 -17.94
CA GLY A 11 17.36 18.86 -16.71
C GLY A 11 16.47 19.17 -15.51
N ASP A 12 15.14 19.24 -15.70
CA ASP A 12 14.21 19.43 -14.60
C ASP A 12 14.21 18.22 -13.65
N THR A 13 14.07 18.53 -12.37
CA THR A 13 13.82 17.55 -11.31
C THR A 13 12.51 17.92 -10.63
N LEU A 14 11.91 16.97 -9.93
CA LEU A 14 10.68 17.28 -9.16
C LEU A 14 10.92 18.37 -8.11
N GLU A 15 12.13 18.41 -7.55
CA GLU A 15 12.54 19.42 -6.58
C GLU A 15 12.64 20.81 -7.21
N SER A 16 13.23 20.93 -8.43
CA SER A 16 13.34 22.21 -9.12
C SER A 16 11.98 22.75 -9.52
N ILE A 17 11.12 21.91 -10.07
CA ILE A 17 9.75 22.29 -10.48
C ILE A 17 8.90 22.64 -9.27
N ALA A 18 8.94 21.84 -8.22
CA ALA A 18 8.19 22.12 -7.00
C ALA A 18 8.59 23.45 -6.36
N LYS A 19 9.90 23.76 -6.37
CA LYS A 19 10.42 25.05 -5.88
C LYS A 19 9.94 26.23 -6.74
N GLU A 20 9.95 26.08 -8.05
CA GLU A 20 9.48 27.11 -8.99
C GLU A 20 7.97 27.39 -8.82
N LEU A 21 7.19 26.33 -8.58
CA LEU A 21 5.75 26.44 -8.38
C LEU A 21 5.35 26.77 -6.92
N ASN A 22 6.32 26.97 -6.02
CA ASN A 22 6.10 27.15 -4.58
C ASN A 22 5.31 26.02 -3.93
N LEU A 23 5.44 24.81 -4.43
CA LEU A 23 4.82 23.59 -3.90
C LEU A 23 5.86 22.70 -3.23
N SER A 24 5.41 21.82 -2.33
CA SER A 24 6.27 20.72 -1.93
C SER A 24 6.31 19.64 -3.01
N VAL A 25 7.43 18.94 -3.13
CA VAL A 25 7.55 17.77 -4.05
C VAL A 25 6.45 16.75 -3.84
N ALA A 26 6.02 16.59 -2.58
CA ALA A 26 4.94 15.68 -2.24
C ALA A 26 3.59 16.15 -2.80
N GLN A 27 3.27 17.44 -2.64
CA GLN A 27 2.03 18.03 -3.18
C GLN A 27 1.99 17.94 -4.72
N LEU A 28 3.09 18.35 -5.36
CA LEU A 28 3.20 18.31 -6.82
C LEU A 28 3.00 16.90 -7.36
N ARG A 29 3.69 15.93 -6.79
CA ARG A 29 3.60 14.52 -7.21
C ARG A 29 2.23 13.92 -6.91
N GLU A 30 1.68 14.17 -5.71
CA GLU A 30 0.37 13.68 -5.29
C GLU A 30 -0.73 14.21 -6.22
N PHE A 31 -0.72 15.49 -6.51
CA PHE A 31 -1.69 16.10 -7.41
C PHE A 31 -1.58 15.55 -8.83
N HIS A 32 -0.35 15.53 -9.38
CA HIS A 32 -0.13 14.99 -10.71
C HIS A 32 -0.58 13.52 -10.82
N ASN A 33 -0.16 12.67 -9.90
CA ASN A 33 -0.49 11.25 -9.91
C ASN A 33 -1.99 10.95 -9.72
N ARG A 34 -2.73 11.91 -9.17
CA ARG A 34 -4.17 11.81 -9.03
C ARG A 34 -4.91 12.12 -10.35
N HIS A 35 -4.34 12.97 -11.18
CA HIS A 35 -5.02 13.53 -12.35
C HIS A 35 -4.39 13.12 -13.68
N CYS A 36 -3.23 12.48 -13.68
CA CYS A 36 -2.58 12.00 -14.90
C CYS A 36 -3.04 10.59 -15.27
N GLU A 37 -2.88 10.26 -16.55
CA GLU A 37 -3.03 8.90 -17.02
C GLU A 37 -1.83 8.03 -16.56
N LEU A 38 -2.05 6.75 -16.52
CA LEU A 38 -1.20 5.71 -15.95
C LEU A 38 0.26 5.67 -16.42
N PRO A 39 0.57 5.89 -17.72
CA PRO A 39 1.95 5.88 -18.19
C PRO A 39 2.79 7.06 -17.68
N TYR A 40 2.13 8.05 -17.06
CA TYR A 40 2.75 9.32 -16.67
C TYR A 40 2.94 9.50 -15.17
N LEU A 41 2.68 8.45 -14.36
CA LEU A 41 2.86 8.52 -12.91
C LEU A 41 4.28 8.89 -12.51
N LEU A 42 4.39 9.83 -11.56
CA LEU A 42 5.65 10.27 -10.99
C LEU A 42 6.05 9.41 -9.80
N GLY A 43 7.22 8.78 -9.89
CA GLY A 43 7.88 8.12 -8.77
C GLY A 43 8.60 9.13 -7.86
N SER A 44 9.44 8.60 -6.98
CA SER A 44 10.26 9.41 -6.06
C SER A 44 11.62 9.80 -6.63
N GLY A 45 11.95 9.27 -7.79
CA GLY A 45 13.23 9.51 -8.45
C GLY A 45 13.13 10.54 -9.58
N LYS A 46 13.91 10.32 -10.61
CA LYS A 46 13.91 11.16 -11.82
C LYS A 46 12.54 11.13 -12.49
N ILE A 47 12.14 12.27 -13.06
CA ILE A 47 10.93 12.35 -13.89
C ILE A 47 11.06 11.38 -15.05
N PRO A 48 10.11 10.45 -15.24
CA PRO A 48 10.15 9.53 -16.37
C PRO A 48 10.16 10.28 -17.70
N SER A 49 10.90 9.79 -18.67
CA SER A 49 10.98 10.44 -20.01
C SER A 49 9.65 10.48 -20.77
N SER A 50 8.70 9.65 -20.35
CA SER A 50 7.32 9.66 -20.85
C SER A 50 6.53 10.87 -20.37
N VAL A 51 6.88 11.44 -19.21
CA VAL A 51 6.18 12.60 -18.62
C VAL A 51 6.70 13.87 -19.30
N LYS A 52 5.85 14.49 -20.10
CA LYS A 52 6.14 15.76 -20.79
C LYS A 52 5.53 16.97 -20.09
N GLU A 53 4.46 16.74 -19.35
CA GLU A 53 3.73 17.76 -18.61
C GLU A 53 3.45 17.26 -17.19
N ILE A 54 3.58 18.14 -16.21
CA ILE A 54 3.20 17.87 -14.83
C ILE A 54 1.97 18.71 -14.52
N LEU A 55 0.91 18.06 -14.06
CA LEU A 55 -0.33 18.71 -13.65
C LEU A 55 -0.18 19.19 -12.22
N TYR A 56 -0.61 20.41 -11.94
CA TYR A 56 -0.55 20.98 -10.59
C TYR A 56 -1.71 21.92 -10.31
N LEU A 57 -1.94 22.19 -9.03
CA LEU A 57 -2.88 23.17 -8.55
C LEU A 57 -2.10 24.31 -7.93
N PRO A 58 -2.35 25.58 -8.30
CA PRO A 58 -1.71 26.74 -7.70
C PRO A 58 -1.93 26.81 -6.17
N LEU A 59 -0.95 27.35 -5.44
CA LEU A 59 -0.93 27.34 -3.97
C LEU A 59 -2.15 28.06 -3.36
N GLN A 60 -2.63 29.13 -4.00
CA GLN A 60 -3.80 29.89 -3.58
C GLN A 60 -5.08 29.05 -3.58
N GLU A 61 -5.25 28.20 -4.59
CA GLU A 61 -6.40 27.29 -4.65
C GLU A 61 -6.29 26.13 -3.64
N ILE A 62 -5.06 25.71 -3.30
CA ILE A 62 -4.83 24.67 -2.27
C ILE A 62 -5.21 25.19 -0.88
N GLU A 63 -4.88 26.46 -0.57
CA GLU A 63 -5.19 27.08 0.74
C GLU A 63 -6.69 27.30 0.94
N GLU A 64 -7.41 27.72 -0.10
CA GLU A 64 -8.87 27.87 -0.05
C GLU A 64 -9.60 26.55 0.13
N GLN A 65 -9.09 25.47 -0.46
CA GLN A 65 -9.67 24.12 -0.34
C GLN A 65 -9.35 23.47 1.01
N ALA A 66 -8.21 23.75 1.61
CA ALA A 66 -7.83 23.24 2.92
C ALA A 66 -8.65 23.82 4.09
N GLN A 67 -9.38 24.93 3.86
CA GLN A 67 -10.19 25.59 4.90
C GLN A 67 -11.58 24.96 5.13
N HIS A 68 -12.05 24.07 4.26
CA HIS A 68 -13.30 23.35 4.51
C HIS A 68 -13.12 22.26 5.59
N LYS A 69 -12.99 22.72 6.82
CA LYS A 69 -13.01 21.87 8.02
C LYS A 69 -14.38 21.23 8.18
N ILE A 70 -14.37 19.97 8.61
CA ILE A 70 -15.55 19.26 9.10
C ILE A 70 -16.17 20.08 10.22
N THR A 71 -17.26 20.78 9.95
CA THR A 71 -17.94 21.62 10.90
C THR A 71 -18.90 20.76 11.74
N ASN A 72 -18.82 20.92 13.03
CA ASN A 72 -19.81 20.57 14.06
C ASN A 72 -19.92 19.14 14.60
N GLN A 73 -19.23 18.13 14.09
CA GLN A 73 -19.19 16.82 14.75
C GLN A 73 -17.80 16.52 15.31
N SER A 74 -17.75 16.04 16.56
CA SER A 74 -16.48 15.67 17.20
C SER A 74 -15.84 14.43 16.60
N PHE A 75 -16.65 13.58 15.94
CA PHE A 75 -16.22 12.31 15.38
C PHE A 75 -16.87 12.08 14.03
N TYR A 76 -16.12 11.44 13.14
CA TYR A 76 -16.58 10.96 11.84
C TYR A 76 -16.44 9.45 11.78
N GLN A 77 -17.53 8.77 11.42
CA GLN A 77 -17.54 7.32 11.23
C GLN A 77 -17.30 7.00 9.74
N LEU A 78 -16.08 6.62 9.40
CA LEU A 78 -15.76 6.15 8.05
C LEU A 78 -16.21 4.70 7.90
N ARG A 79 -17.02 4.45 6.86
CA ARG A 79 -17.54 3.11 6.55
C ARG A 79 -17.27 2.76 5.10
N LEU A 80 -16.94 1.50 4.87
CA LEU A 80 -16.92 0.95 3.51
C LEU A 80 -18.31 0.39 3.18
N ARG A 81 -18.92 0.90 2.12
CA ARG A 81 -20.10 0.27 1.54
C ARG A 81 -19.64 -0.81 0.57
N HIS A 82 -20.26 -1.96 0.67
CA HIS A 82 -19.93 -3.11 -0.18
C HIS A 82 -20.11 -2.76 -1.67
N PRO A 83 -19.02 -2.70 -2.47
CA PRO A 83 -19.15 -2.44 -3.90
C PRO A 83 -19.78 -3.63 -4.59
N THR A 84 -20.79 -3.39 -5.42
CA THR A 84 -21.44 -4.43 -6.24
C THR A 84 -20.69 -4.68 -7.56
N ALA A 85 -19.90 -3.70 -8.00
CA ALA A 85 -19.10 -3.78 -9.21
C ALA A 85 -17.63 -4.08 -8.89
N GLU A 86 -16.96 -4.73 -9.84
CA GLU A 86 -15.51 -4.95 -9.78
C GLU A 86 -14.77 -3.61 -9.80
N GLN A 87 -13.85 -3.43 -8.88
CA GLN A 87 -13.00 -2.23 -8.79
C GLN A 87 -11.66 -2.51 -9.47
N ILE A 88 -11.28 -1.68 -10.41
CA ILE A 88 -10.06 -1.85 -11.21
C ILE A 88 -9.05 -0.78 -10.81
N TYR A 89 -7.85 -1.21 -10.40
CA TYR A 89 -6.78 -0.32 -10.02
C TYR A 89 -5.55 -0.54 -10.88
N GLN A 90 -4.90 0.54 -11.24
CA GLN A 90 -3.50 0.45 -11.60
C GLN A 90 -2.64 0.63 -10.37
N VAL A 91 -1.68 -0.26 -10.23
CA VAL A 91 -0.72 -0.27 -9.13
C VAL A 91 0.67 -0.07 -9.69
N LYS A 92 1.45 0.79 -9.05
CA LYS A 92 2.89 0.94 -9.29
C LYS A 92 3.62 0.89 -7.95
N ILE A 93 4.64 0.06 -7.88
CA ILE A 93 5.50 -0.10 -6.71
C ILE A 93 6.94 0.13 -7.15
N ASN A 94 7.62 1.07 -6.51
CA ASN A 94 9.03 1.34 -6.74
C ASN A 94 9.81 0.91 -5.50
N PHE A 95 10.85 0.13 -5.71
CA PHE A 95 11.79 -0.33 -4.69
C PHE A 95 13.13 0.38 -4.90
N PHE A 96 13.64 0.99 -3.84
CA PHE A 96 14.94 1.65 -3.86
C PHE A 96 15.88 0.96 -2.89
N GLU A 97 17.04 0.62 -3.37
CA GLU A 97 18.15 0.09 -2.58
C GLU A 97 19.47 0.57 -3.18
N GLU A 98 20.32 1.23 -2.39
CA GLU A 98 21.67 1.69 -2.81
C GLU A 98 21.68 2.53 -4.10
N GLY A 99 20.69 3.40 -4.27
CA GLY A 99 20.59 4.23 -5.48
C GLY A 99 20.07 3.51 -6.73
N LYS A 100 19.78 2.22 -6.62
CA LYS A 100 19.07 1.46 -7.66
C LYS A 100 17.58 1.54 -7.43
N GLU A 101 16.86 1.72 -8.51
CA GLU A 101 15.41 1.71 -8.54
C GLU A 101 14.94 0.55 -9.41
N ASN A 102 14.05 -0.28 -8.85
CA ASN A 102 13.30 -1.28 -9.60
C ASN A 102 11.82 -0.98 -9.44
N SER A 103 11.04 -1.15 -10.48
CA SER A 103 9.61 -0.87 -10.45
C SER A 103 8.78 -2.05 -10.92
N LEU A 104 7.64 -2.24 -10.25
CA LEU A 104 6.57 -3.13 -10.70
C LEU A 104 5.34 -2.29 -10.99
N SER A 105 4.69 -2.53 -12.13
CA SER A 105 3.36 -1.97 -12.39
C SER A 105 2.44 -3.04 -12.97
N TYR A 106 1.18 -3.00 -12.56
CA TYR A 106 0.17 -3.97 -12.97
C TYR A 106 -1.25 -3.43 -12.77
N ILE A 107 -2.20 -4.06 -13.43
CA ILE A 107 -3.62 -3.87 -13.18
C ILE A 107 -4.07 -4.91 -12.16
N ILE A 108 -4.85 -4.48 -11.16
CA ILE A 108 -5.50 -5.38 -10.23
C ILE A 108 -7.01 -5.13 -10.22
N LYS A 109 -7.77 -6.21 -10.32
CA LYS A 109 -9.22 -6.21 -10.24
C LYS A 109 -9.63 -6.75 -8.88
N ILE A 110 -10.50 -6.03 -8.18
CA ILE A 110 -10.97 -6.35 -6.84
C ILE A 110 -12.48 -6.50 -6.88
N LEU A 111 -12.96 -7.68 -6.57
CA LEU A 111 -14.39 -8.00 -6.49
C LEU A 111 -14.75 -8.43 -5.07
N TRP A 112 -15.76 -7.80 -4.51
CA TRP A 112 -16.34 -8.18 -3.23
C TRP A 112 -17.37 -9.27 -3.45
N LEU A 113 -17.08 -10.50 -3.00
CA LEU A 113 -18.00 -11.64 -3.15
C LEU A 113 -19.05 -11.65 -2.05
N GLU A 114 -18.61 -11.37 -0.82
CA GLU A 114 -19.42 -11.34 0.40
C GLU A 114 -18.86 -10.26 1.32
N LYS A 115 -19.53 -10.02 2.45
CA LYS A 115 -19.16 -8.97 3.41
C LYS A 115 -17.65 -8.90 3.72
N ASN A 116 -16.99 -10.04 3.89
CA ASN A 116 -15.58 -10.12 4.27
C ASN A 116 -14.76 -10.98 3.30
N THR A 117 -15.29 -11.27 2.12
CA THR A 117 -14.63 -12.13 1.14
C THR A 117 -14.31 -11.33 -0.12
N ILE A 118 -13.04 -11.28 -0.43
CA ILE A 118 -12.50 -10.55 -1.58
C ILE A 118 -11.96 -11.56 -2.59
N LYS A 119 -12.19 -11.28 -3.87
CA LYS A 119 -11.52 -11.92 -5.00
C LYS A 119 -10.69 -10.89 -5.72
N ILE A 120 -9.43 -11.20 -5.95
CA ILE A 120 -8.54 -10.34 -6.73
C ILE A 120 -8.00 -11.10 -7.93
N HIS A 121 -7.76 -10.33 -9.01
CA HIS A 121 -7.09 -10.80 -10.21
C HIS A 121 -6.06 -9.76 -10.64
N ARG A 122 -4.85 -10.20 -11.03
CA ARG A 122 -3.76 -9.34 -11.49
C ARG A 122 -3.53 -9.57 -12.98
N GLU A 123 -3.39 -8.48 -13.71
CA GLU A 123 -3.16 -8.44 -15.15
C GLU A 123 -2.01 -7.46 -15.47
N GLU A 124 -1.51 -7.50 -16.68
CA GLU A 124 -0.61 -6.49 -17.26
C GLU A 124 0.61 -6.17 -16.40
N LEU A 125 1.38 -7.19 -16.01
CA LEU A 125 2.58 -6.99 -15.20
C LEU A 125 3.74 -6.44 -16.05
N PHE A 126 4.29 -5.31 -15.62
CA PHE A 126 5.51 -4.71 -16.17
C PHE A 126 6.57 -4.59 -15.08
N ILE A 127 7.82 -4.86 -15.46
CA ILE A 127 9.01 -4.69 -14.63
C ILE A 127 9.85 -3.60 -15.27
N ASP A 128 10.17 -2.54 -14.53
CA ASP A 128 10.88 -1.36 -15.01
C ASP A 128 10.29 -0.76 -16.31
N GLY A 129 8.94 -0.77 -16.36
CA GLY A 129 8.17 -0.23 -17.48
C GLY A 129 8.18 -1.08 -18.76
N LYS A 130 8.65 -2.32 -18.69
CA LYS A 130 8.71 -3.28 -19.81
C LYS A 130 7.99 -4.57 -19.44
N GLU A 131 7.47 -5.25 -20.44
CA GLU A 131 7.05 -6.63 -20.25
C GLU A 131 8.22 -7.48 -19.76
N PRO A 132 7.98 -8.47 -18.88
CA PRO A 132 9.02 -9.38 -18.43
C PRO A 132 9.71 -10.06 -19.63
N ASN A 133 10.97 -9.74 -19.86
CA ASN A 133 11.75 -10.24 -21.00
C ASN A 133 13.06 -10.93 -20.58
N PHE A 134 13.42 -10.85 -19.31
CA PHE A 134 14.51 -11.65 -18.75
C PHE A 134 13.97 -13.00 -18.27
N LEU A 135 14.75 -14.05 -18.48
CA LEU A 135 14.37 -15.42 -18.09
C LEU A 135 13.89 -15.53 -16.64
N VAL A 136 14.52 -14.80 -15.72
CA VAL A 136 14.17 -14.77 -14.31
C VAL A 136 12.80 -14.11 -14.09
N ASP A 137 12.55 -13.01 -14.78
CA ASP A 137 11.30 -12.24 -14.66
C ASP A 137 10.13 -13.00 -15.28
N GLU A 138 10.33 -13.64 -16.43
CA GLU A 138 9.35 -14.52 -17.05
C GLU A 138 9.00 -15.69 -16.12
N LEU A 139 10.01 -16.35 -15.56
CA LEU A 139 9.82 -17.45 -14.61
C LEU A 139 9.06 -17.00 -13.36
N ALA A 140 9.45 -15.87 -12.78
CA ALA A 140 8.78 -15.31 -11.61
C ALA A 140 7.32 -14.93 -11.91
N THR A 141 7.08 -14.35 -13.09
CA THR A 141 5.73 -13.98 -13.55
C THR A 141 4.86 -15.21 -13.76
N GLN A 142 5.35 -16.24 -14.43
CA GLN A 142 4.63 -17.50 -14.62
C GLN A 142 4.30 -18.16 -13.28
N ILE A 143 5.27 -18.26 -12.36
CA ILE A 143 5.06 -18.85 -11.04
C ILE A 143 4.02 -18.04 -10.25
N SER A 144 4.11 -16.71 -10.27
CA SER A 144 3.17 -15.87 -9.52
C SER A 144 1.76 -15.87 -10.12
N SER A 145 1.60 -16.22 -11.39
CA SER A 145 0.27 -16.29 -12.03
C SER A 145 -0.66 -17.30 -11.40
N VAL A 146 -0.12 -18.39 -10.81
CA VAL A 146 -0.95 -19.41 -10.13
C VAL A 146 -1.70 -18.86 -8.93
N LEU A 147 -1.25 -17.76 -8.37
CA LEU A 147 -1.92 -17.11 -7.24
C LEU A 147 -3.29 -16.54 -7.63
N TYR A 148 -3.48 -16.18 -8.89
CA TYR A 148 -4.69 -15.50 -9.35
C TYR A 148 -5.60 -16.42 -10.20
N PRO A 149 -6.94 -16.25 -10.07
CA PRO A 149 -7.63 -15.40 -9.11
C PRO A 149 -7.41 -15.90 -7.67
N MET A 150 -7.17 -14.95 -6.74
CA MET A 150 -7.02 -15.26 -5.32
C MET A 150 -8.25 -14.79 -4.57
N GLU A 151 -8.82 -15.66 -3.74
CA GLU A 151 -9.90 -15.35 -2.82
C GLU A 151 -9.38 -15.38 -1.39
N PHE A 152 -9.74 -14.38 -0.58
CA PHE A 152 -9.30 -14.29 0.81
C PHE A 152 -10.35 -13.61 1.68
N TYR A 153 -10.21 -13.83 2.98
CA TYR A 153 -11.02 -13.18 3.99
C TYR A 153 -10.32 -11.94 4.54
N LEU A 154 -11.12 -10.92 4.84
CA LEU A 154 -10.72 -9.80 5.67
C LEU A 154 -11.09 -10.07 7.13
N ASP A 155 -10.33 -9.47 8.05
CA ASP A 155 -10.70 -9.40 9.46
C ASP A 155 -11.74 -8.29 9.73
N ALA A 156 -12.12 -8.12 10.99
CA ALA A 156 -13.08 -7.10 11.40
C ALA A 156 -12.62 -5.65 11.17
N GLN A 157 -11.32 -5.43 10.97
CA GLN A 157 -10.70 -4.15 10.70
C GLN A 157 -10.50 -3.88 9.20
N GLY A 158 -10.88 -4.84 8.34
CA GLY A 158 -10.70 -4.74 6.87
C GLY A 158 -9.30 -5.10 6.39
N CYS A 159 -8.47 -5.69 7.25
CA CYS A 159 -7.14 -6.15 6.88
C CYS A 159 -7.18 -7.58 6.33
N PHE A 160 -6.21 -7.91 5.48
CA PHE A 160 -6.05 -9.28 4.98
C PHE A 160 -5.90 -10.28 6.15
N TYR A 161 -6.76 -11.29 6.17
CA TYR A 161 -6.74 -12.31 7.22
C TYR A 161 -6.10 -13.61 6.75
N LYS A 162 -6.73 -14.31 5.78
CA LYS A 162 -6.26 -15.58 5.24
C LYS A 162 -6.83 -15.87 3.85
N VAL A 163 -6.09 -16.61 3.04
CA VAL A 163 -6.55 -17.08 1.73
C VAL A 163 -7.65 -18.12 1.88
N LYS A 164 -8.72 -17.97 1.09
CA LYS A 164 -9.89 -18.88 1.06
C LYS A 164 -9.70 -20.03 0.09
N ASN A 165 -9.22 -19.75 -1.12
CA ASN A 165 -9.14 -20.71 -2.21
C ASN A 165 -7.76 -21.36 -2.39
N LEU A 166 -7.03 -21.63 -1.29
CA LEU A 166 -5.67 -22.20 -1.33
C LEU A 166 -5.60 -23.55 -2.07
N SER A 167 -6.63 -24.37 -2.00
CA SER A 167 -6.70 -25.65 -2.75
C SER A 167 -6.64 -25.45 -4.25
N GLN A 168 -7.39 -24.46 -4.77
CA GLN A 168 -7.38 -24.12 -6.20
C GLN A 168 -6.02 -23.56 -6.65
N ILE A 169 -5.36 -22.77 -5.80
CA ILE A 169 -4.01 -22.26 -6.07
C ILE A 169 -3.01 -23.43 -6.16
N LYS A 170 -3.09 -24.39 -5.25
CA LYS A 170 -2.25 -25.62 -5.28
C LYS A 170 -2.49 -26.45 -6.53
N GLU A 171 -3.73 -26.55 -6.96
CA GLU A 171 -4.09 -27.28 -8.18
C GLU A 171 -3.47 -26.60 -9.42
N ARG A 172 -3.62 -25.29 -9.57
CA ARG A 172 -2.95 -24.52 -10.65
C ARG A 172 -1.44 -24.70 -10.62
N TRP A 173 -0.84 -24.70 -9.44
CA TRP A 173 0.60 -24.96 -9.28
C TRP A 173 0.97 -26.37 -9.77
N ASN A 174 0.22 -27.41 -9.39
CA ASN A 174 0.49 -28.77 -9.81
C ASN A 174 0.40 -28.96 -11.33
N GLN A 175 -0.47 -28.17 -12.00
CA GLN A 175 -0.59 -28.16 -13.46
C GLN A 175 0.56 -27.38 -14.14
N LEU A 176 1.00 -26.27 -13.55
CA LEU A 176 2.02 -25.40 -14.13
C LEU A 176 3.45 -25.92 -13.91
N LYS A 177 3.75 -26.45 -12.73
CA LYS A 177 5.10 -26.86 -12.33
C LYS A 177 5.78 -27.79 -13.34
N PRO A 178 5.16 -28.89 -13.87
CA PRO A 178 5.77 -29.75 -14.85
C PRO A 178 6.14 -29.02 -16.16
N GLN A 179 5.34 -28.03 -16.55
CA GLN A 179 5.59 -27.21 -17.75
C GLN A 179 6.84 -26.34 -17.55
N ILE A 180 6.95 -25.70 -16.39
CA ILE A 180 8.13 -24.91 -16.02
C ILE A 180 9.38 -25.79 -15.96
N GLU A 181 9.32 -26.94 -15.30
CA GLU A 181 10.45 -27.89 -15.21
C GLU A 181 10.90 -28.42 -16.57
N LYS A 182 10.01 -28.45 -17.56
CA LYS A 182 10.36 -28.81 -18.95
C LYS A 182 11.12 -27.69 -19.67
N LEU A 183 10.70 -26.44 -19.46
CA LEU A 183 11.24 -25.25 -20.17
C LEU A 183 12.51 -24.72 -19.52
N TYR A 184 12.58 -24.69 -18.20
CA TYR A 184 13.65 -24.07 -17.44
C TYR A 184 14.46 -25.13 -16.69
N LYS A 185 15.77 -25.14 -16.87
CA LYS A 185 16.70 -26.10 -16.29
C LYS A 185 17.71 -25.43 -15.38
N GLY A 186 18.24 -26.17 -14.41
CA GLY A 186 19.34 -25.74 -13.55
C GLY A 186 18.99 -25.70 -12.07
N ASN A 187 20.02 -25.78 -11.24
CA ASN A 187 19.88 -25.86 -9.78
C ASN A 187 19.16 -24.67 -9.17
N CYS A 188 19.36 -23.47 -9.70
CA CYS A 188 18.67 -22.26 -9.21
C CYS A 188 17.17 -22.35 -9.44
N VAL A 189 16.74 -22.81 -10.62
CA VAL A 189 15.32 -23.01 -10.94
C VAL A 189 14.72 -24.05 -10.02
N THR A 190 15.36 -25.22 -9.90
CA THR A 190 14.88 -26.31 -9.01
C THR A 190 14.72 -25.83 -7.56
N LYS A 191 15.72 -25.08 -7.03
CA LYS A 191 15.66 -24.51 -5.69
C LYS A 191 14.53 -23.48 -5.54
N TYR A 192 14.32 -22.64 -6.55
CA TYR A 192 13.26 -21.63 -6.55
C TYR A 192 11.88 -22.28 -6.53
N LEU A 193 11.63 -23.27 -7.41
CA LEU A 193 10.38 -24.04 -7.47
C LEU A 193 10.11 -24.78 -6.17
N TYR A 194 11.15 -25.41 -5.59
CA TYR A 194 11.04 -26.09 -4.30
C TYR A 194 10.65 -25.15 -3.17
N ASN A 195 11.29 -23.98 -3.08
CA ASN A 195 10.99 -22.99 -2.05
C ASN A 195 9.56 -22.44 -2.20
N PHE A 196 9.14 -22.11 -3.42
CA PHE A 196 7.78 -21.66 -3.68
C PHE A 196 6.76 -22.74 -3.27
N GLN A 197 6.97 -23.98 -3.69
CA GLN A 197 6.10 -25.10 -3.33
C GLN A 197 6.06 -25.31 -1.82
N LYS A 198 7.19 -25.26 -1.14
CA LYS A 198 7.28 -25.39 0.32
C LYS A 198 6.40 -24.37 1.03
N ILE A 199 6.44 -23.10 0.60
CA ILE A 199 5.60 -22.03 1.15
C ILE A 199 4.14 -22.30 0.81
N LEU A 200 3.80 -22.55 -0.44
CA LEU A 200 2.44 -22.74 -0.93
C LEU A 200 1.73 -23.91 -0.23
N PHE A 201 2.43 -25.01 0.04
CA PHE A 201 1.83 -26.21 0.63
C PHE A 201 1.69 -26.14 2.15
N GLN A 202 2.30 -25.15 2.80
CA GLN A 202 2.15 -24.87 4.21
C GLN A 202 1.21 -23.65 4.43
N PRO A 203 -0.07 -23.85 4.80
CA PRO A 203 -1.05 -22.77 4.88
C PRO A 203 -0.62 -21.60 5.76
N TYR A 204 0.08 -21.89 6.87
CA TYR A 204 0.60 -20.87 7.76
C TYR A 204 1.66 -19.98 7.06
N LEU A 205 2.65 -20.59 6.40
CA LEU A 205 3.71 -19.87 5.69
C LEU A 205 3.14 -19.08 4.51
N PHE A 206 2.20 -19.68 3.78
CA PHE A 206 1.56 -19.03 2.66
C PHE A 206 0.78 -17.77 3.10
N ASN A 207 -0.05 -17.88 4.14
CA ASN A 207 -0.77 -16.74 4.67
C ASN A 207 0.17 -15.69 5.28
N LYS A 208 1.28 -16.11 5.92
CA LYS A 208 2.33 -15.19 6.39
C LYS A 208 2.93 -14.42 5.22
N ALA A 209 3.25 -15.09 4.11
CA ALA A 209 3.79 -14.45 2.92
C ALA A 209 2.79 -13.46 2.29
N MET A 210 1.51 -13.83 2.19
CA MET A 210 0.48 -12.94 1.65
C MET A 210 0.22 -11.71 2.53
N LYS A 211 0.35 -11.83 3.86
CA LYS A 211 0.32 -10.70 4.80
C LYS A 211 1.51 -9.74 4.65
N GLN A 212 2.55 -10.15 3.95
CA GLN A 212 3.75 -9.36 3.66
C GLN A 212 3.80 -8.88 2.21
N GLU A 213 2.76 -9.15 1.42
CA GLU A 213 2.65 -8.61 0.08
C GLU A 213 2.36 -7.10 0.17
N VAL A 214 3.13 -6.29 -0.55
CA VAL A 214 3.17 -4.83 -0.40
C VAL A 214 1.82 -4.19 -0.69
N PHE A 215 1.19 -4.56 -1.81
CA PHE A 215 -0.12 -4.00 -2.19
C PHE A 215 -1.22 -4.44 -1.22
N LEU A 216 -1.27 -5.73 -0.88
CA LEU A 216 -2.29 -6.24 0.05
C LEU A 216 -2.18 -5.55 1.42
N THR A 217 -0.96 -5.36 1.92
CA THR A 217 -0.71 -4.67 3.18
C THR A 217 -1.09 -3.18 3.12
N ALA A 218 -0.82 -2.53 1.99
CA ALA A 218 -1.13 -1.11 1.81
C ALA A 218 -2.62 -0.86 1.60
N TYR A 219 -3.27 -1.68 0.77
CA TYR A 219 -4.66 -1.47 0.37
C TYR A 219 -5.64 -2.00 1.44
N PHE A 220 -5.44 -3.23 1.93
CA PHE A 220 -6.25 -3.84 2.97
C PHE A 220 -5.66 -3.57 4.35
N THR A 221 -5.79 -2.33 4.79
CA THR A 221 -5.28 -1.82 6.07
C THR A 221 -6.42 -1.24 6.90
N HIS A 222 -6.18 -1.01 8.19
CA HIS A 222 -7.17 -0.45 9.11
C HIS A 222 -7.50 1.01 8.78
N LEU A 223 -8.36 1.23 7.77
CA LEU A 223 -8.83 2.56 7.36
C LEU A 223 -10.19 2.91 7.92
N TYR A 224 -11.06 1.90 8.07
CA TYR A 224 -12.46 2.12 8.40
C TYR A 224 -12.66 2.11 9.91
N GLY A 225 -13.45 3.06 10.41
CA GLY A 225 -13.65 3.23 11.84
C GLY A 225 -14.01 4.67 12.21
N GLN A 226 -13.87 4.98 13.47
CA GLN A 226 -14.16 6.30 14.01
C GLN A 226 -12.90 7.17 14.02
N TYR A 227 -13.01 8.37 13.46
CA TYR A 227 -11.95 9.37 13.41
C TYR A 227 -12.36 10.60 14.22
N ASN A 228 -11.41 11.13 14.98
CA ASN A 228 -11.58 12.42 15.64
C ASN A 228 -11.41 13.55 14.63
N THR A 229 -12.38 14.44 14.55
CA THR A 229 -12.41 15.56 13.58
C THR A 229 -11.87 16.86 14.16
N ARG A 230 -11.61 16.92 15.47
CA ARG A 230 -11.11 18.12 16.16
C ARG A 230 -9.61 18.34 16.07
N GLY A 231 -8.91 17.52 15.29
CA GLY A 231 -7.47 17.64 15.10
C GLY A 231 -6.63 16.91 16.14
N GLU A 232 -7.25 16.19 17.07
CA GLU A 232 -6.53 15.24 17.91
C GLU A 232 -6.08 14.07 17.08
N VAL A 233 -4.81 13.79 17.15
CA VAL A 233 -4.14 12.77 16.34
C VAL A 233 -4.12 11.47 17.12
N GLU A 234 -4.77 10.44 16.59
CA GLU A 234 -4.63 9.10 17.16
C GLU A 234 -3.34 8.45 16.71
N GLU A 235 -2.55 8.01 17.68
CA GLU A 235 -1.37 7.19 17.41
C GLU A 235 -1.78 5.73 17.27
N MET A 236 -1.28 5.08 16.22
CA MET A 236 -1.46 3.66 16.03
C MET A 236 -0.19 3.00 15.56
N LEU A 237 -0.07 1.72 15.88
CA LEU A 237 1.05 0.89 15.46
C LEU A 237 0.68 0.17 14.16
N ILE A 238 1.53 0.32 13.15
CA ILE A 238 1.39 -0.42 11.89
C ILE A 238 2.64 -1.24 11.62
N ARG A 239 2.48 -2.26 10.78
CA ARG A 239 3.59 -3.09 10.29
C ARG A 239 3.58 -3.07 8.77
N PHE A 240 4.75 -2.77 8.17
CA PHE A 240 4.88 -2.70 6.72
C PHE A 240 6.10 -3.47 6.22
N PRO A 241 5.99 -4.24 5.11
CA PRO A 241 7.06 -5.10 4.58
C PRO A 241 8.06 -4.31 3.75
N VAL A 242 8.96 -3.56 4.38
CA VAL A 242 10.02 -2.78 3.70
C VAL A 242 11.11 -3.70 3.15
N ILE A 243 11.39 -4.80 3.85
CA ILE A 243 12.37 -5.80 3.44
C ILE A 243 11.61 -7.11 3.17
N PRO A 244 11.54 -7.56 1.90
CA PRO A 244 10.72 -8.73 1.53
C PRO A 244 11.06 -10.03 2.28
N THR A 245 12.31 -10.18 2.73
CA THR A 245 12.82 -11.40 3.37
C THR A 245 12.67 -11.39 4.89
N LEU A 246 12.32 -10.26 5.49
CA LEU A 246 12.22 -10.07 6.93
C LEU A 246 10.77 -9.91 7.40
N ALA A 247 10.58 -10.09 8.69
CA ALA A 247 9.33 -9.71 9.33
C ALA A 247 9.03 -8.22 9.09
N PRO A 248 7.76 -7.84 8.85
CA PRO A 248 7.37 -6.46 8.59
C PRO A 248 7.90 -5.51 9.66
N VAL A 249 8.33 -4.35 9.22
CA VAL A 249 8.89 -3.29 10.05
C VAL A 249 7.77 -2.52 10.74
N GLN A 250 7.96 -2.17 12.00
CA GLN A 250 6.97 -1.55 12.85
C GLN A 250 7.15 -0.02 12.89
N TYR A 251 6.04 0.72 12.69
CA TYR A 251 5.99 2.18 12.73
C TYR A 251 4.88 2.63 13.68
N VAL A 252 5.12 3.68 14.45
CA VAL A 252 4.08 4.44 15.14
C VAL A 252 3.66 5.58 14.23
N ILE A 253 2.40 5.59 13.83
CA ILE A 253 1.85 6.58 12.90
C ILE A 253 0.77 7.41 13.57
N LYS A 254 0.60 8.62 13.06
CA LYS A 254 -0.50 9.54 13.38
C LYS A 254 -1.45 9.60 12.21
N ASN A 255 -2.75 9.43 12.49
CA ASN A 255 -3.81 9.50 11.51
C ASN A 255 -4.46 10.87 11.52
N ARG A 256 -4.72 11.44 10.34
CA ARG A 256 -5.53 12.64 10.15
C ARG A 256 -6.55 12.39 9.06
N ILE A 257 -7.79 12.81 9.29
CA ILE A 257 -8.85 12.77 8.30
C ILE A 257 -9.22 14.19 7.90
N GLU A 258 -9.40 14.40 6.60
CA GLU A 258 -9.76 15.69 6.01
C GLU A 258 -10.83 15.47 4.94
N TRP A 259 -11.76 16.41 4.85
CA TRP A 259 -12.65 16.50 3.70
C TRP A 259 -12.03 17.43 2.66
N LEU A 260 -12.02 16.98 1.43
CA LEU A 260 -11.59 17.79 0.30
C LEU A 260 -12.80 18.01 -0.62
N GLU A 261 -13.02 19.25 -0.99
CA GLU A 261 -13.93 19.58 -2.09
C GLU A 261 -13.07 19.98 -3.28
N GLU A 262 -12.97 19.10 -4.26
CA GLU A 262 -12.26 19.36 -5.51
C GLU A 262 -13.28 19.37 -6.66
N ALA A 263 -13.36 20.47 -7.41
CA ALA A 263 -14.06 20.62 -8.70
C ALA A 263 -15.41 19.88 -8.81
N LYS A 264 -16.27 19.96 -7.80
CA LYS A 264 -17.57 19.27 -7.68
C LYS A 264 -17.53 17.83 -7.14
N GLN A 265 -16.37 17.28 -6.83
CA GLN A 265 -16.27 16.01 -6.14
C GLN A 265 -15.84 16.22 -4.68
N LYS A 266 -16.60 15.64 -3.76
CA LYS A 266 -16.20 15.56 -2.35
C LYS A 266 -15.36 14.30 -2.21
N LEU A 267 -14.20 14.43 -1.58
CA LEU A 267 -13.32 13.31 -1.27
C LEU A 267 -12.98 13.32 0.22
N ILE A 268 -12.73 12.14 0.75
CA ILE A 268 -12.17 11.98 2.09
C ILE A 268 -10.69 11.67 1.92
N LYS A 269 -9.83 12.49 2.52
CA LYS A 269 -8.40 12.21 2.61
C LYS A 269 -8.07 11.67 3.99
N ILE A 270 -7.35 10.54 4.04
CA ILE A 270 -6.71 10.04 5.25
C ILE A 270 -5.22 10.16 5.06
N GLU A 271 -4.59 11.01 5.85
CA GLU A 271 -3.15 11.13 5.92
C GLU A 271 -2.61 10.34 7.11
N ARG A 272 -1.54 9.58 6.88
CA ARG A 272 -0.79 8.85 7.89
C ARG A 272 0.67 9.24 7.81
N LYS A 273 1.23 9.66 8.92
CA LYS A 273 2.65 9.97 9.04
C LYS A 273 3.19 9.35 10.32
N GLY A 274 4.40 8.81 10.27
CA GLY A 274 5.01 8.25 11.45
C GLY A 274 6.45 7.87 11.26
N GLU A 275 7.02 7.40 12.36
CA GLU A 275 8.42 7.05 12.49
C GLU A 275 8.57 5.59 12.89
N LEU A 276 9.72 5.05 12.61
CA LEU A 276 10.08 3.68 12.97
C LEU A 276 10.02 3.50 14.49
N ALA A 277 9.32 2.45 14.91
CA ALA A 277 9.19 2.05 16.32
C ALA A 277 9.41 0.53 16.48
N ASP A 278 10.27 -0.02 15.64
CA ASP A 278 10.61 -1.44 15.67
C ASP A 278 11.58 -1.73 16.82
N PRO A 279 11.38 -2.82 17.56
CA PRO A 279 12.27 -3.20 18.65
C PRO A 279 13.63 -3.73 18.17
N ARG A 280 13.79 -4.01 16.89
CA ARG A 280 15.04 -4.47 16.28
C ARG A 280 16.03 -3.31 16.15
N SER A 281 17.30 -3.55 16.49
CA SER A 281 18.41 -2.62 16.28
C SER A 281 18.81 -2.57 14.80
N LEU A 282 19.63 -1.58 14.44
CA LEU A 282 20.23 -1.50 13.11
C LEU A 282 20.98 -2.80 12.76
N ASN A 283 21.75 -3.34 13.73
CA ASN A 283 22.48 -4.59 13.57
C ASN A 283 21.56 -5.81 13.31
N ASN A 284 20.39 -5.85 13.96
CA ASN A 284 19.40 -6.91 13.67
C ASN A 284 18.90 -6.84 12.21
N PHE A 285 18.67 -5.66 11.68
CA PHE A 285 18.28 -5.50 10.27
C PHE A 285 19.41 -5.88 9.30
N LEU A 286 20.65 -5.49 9.58
CA LEU A 286 21.82 -5.83 8.78
C LEU A 286 22.07 -7.35 8.72
N ASN A 287 21.85 -8.05 9.85
CA ASN A 287 21.99 -9.50 9.94
C ASN A 287 20.71 -10.28 9.60
N ALA A 288 19.73 -9.62 8.99
CA ALA A 288 18.47 -10.23 8.56
C ALA A 288 17.72 -10.99 9.68
N MET A 289 17.66 -10.43 10.86
CA MET A 289 17.01 -11.04 12.01
C MET A 289 15.53 -10.61 12.12
N ASP A 290 14.66 -11.58 12.28
CA ASP A 290 13.20 -11.35 12.44
C ASP A 290 12.83 -10.94 13.88
N ILE A 291 13.68 -11.26 14.86
CA ILE A 291 13.43 -11.07 16.29
C ILE A 291 14.62 -10.31 16.88
N PRO A 292 14.39 -9.34 17.80
CA PRO A 292 15.47 -8.69 18.51
C PRO A 292 16.30 -9.73 19.28
N LEU A 293 17.61 -9.64 19.19
CA LEU A 293 18.46 -10.40 20.11
C LEU A 293 18.19 -9.93 21.54
N LYS A 294 18.08 -10.88 22.47
CA LYS A 294 18.10 -10.53 23.89
C LYS A 294 19.45 -9.90 24.18
N LYS A 295 19.45 -8.70 24.77
CA LYS A 295 20.68 -8.08 25.26
C LYS A 295 21.34 -9.04 26.25
N ASP A 296 22.57 -9.44 25.96
CA ASP A 296 23.45 -9.94 27.00
C ASP A 296 23.77 -8.75 27.93
N THR A 297 23.37 -8.84 29.17
CA THR A 297 23.49 -7.78 30.18
C THR A 297 24.93 -7.37 30.48
N THR A 298 25.89 -7.94 29.78
CA THR A 298 27.35 -7.73 29.99
C THR A 298 27.98 -6.68 29.06
N ASN A 299 27.28 -6.25 27.99
CA ASN A 299 27.83 -5.24 27.07
C ASN A 299 27.02 -3.95 27.17
N GLU A 300 27.59 -2.91 27.78
CA GLU A 300 27.05 -1.57 27.96
C GLU A 300 26.96 -0.71 26.66
N HIS A 301 27.31 -1.25 25.51
CA HIS A 301 27.16 -0.50 24.27
C HIS A 301 25.68 -0.46 23.87
N GLU A 302 25.08 0.73 23.93
CA GLU A 302 23.75 0.95 23.33
C GLU A 302 23.80 0.60 21.83
N GLU A 303 23.09 -0.43 21.46
CA GLU A 303 22.93 -0.76 20.03
C GLU A 303 22.27 0.42 19.31
N GLU A 304 22.84 0.83 18.19
CA GLU A 304 22.29 1.89 17.36
C GLU A 304 20.87 1.53 16.90
N LYS A 305 19.93 2.42 17.21
CA LYS A 305 18.53 2.25 16.79
C LYS A 305 18.41 2.51 15.30
N ALA A 306 17.74 1.62 14.60
CA ALA A 306 17.37 1.88 13.22
C ALA A 306 16.42 3.08 13.13
N LYS A 307 16.51 3.83 12.04
CA LYS A 307 15.65 4.97 11.72
C LYS A 307 14.81 4.66 10.50
N GLY A 308 13.71 5.35 10.36
CA GLY A 308 12.84 5.20 9.19
C GLY A 308 11.56 5.99 9.36
N ALA A 309 10.87 6.20 8.26
CA ALA A 309 9.64 6.94 8.22
C ALA A 309 8.57 6.20 7.39
N TYR A 310 7.33 6.46 7.73
CA TYR A 310 6.16 5.99 7.01
C TYR A 310 5.25 7.17 6.70
N ARG A 311 4.79 7.25 5.45
CA ARG A 311 3.80 8.21 5.03
C ARG A 311 2.84 7.55 4.06
N SER A 312 1.53 7.78 4.24
CA SER A 312 0.53 7.40 3.25
C SER A 312 -0.62 8.39 3.18
N ASN A 313 -1.19 8.52 2.00
CA ASN A 313 -2.39 9.29 1.73
C ASN A 313 -3.39 8.39 1.01
N TYR A 314 -4.57 8.29 1.58
CA TYR A 314 -5.71 7.58 0.98
C TYR A 314 -6.76 8.61 0.63
N PHE A 315 -7.23 8.56 -0.60
CA PHE A 315 -8.35 9.36 -1.08
C PHE A 315 -9.53 8.44 -1.32
N LEU A 316 -10.63 8.69 -0.65
CA LEU A 316 -11.78 7.81 -0.65
C LEU A 316 -13.02 8.55 -1.12
N HIS A 317 -13.86 7.82 -1.85
CA HIS A 317 -15.18 8.30 -2.24
C HIS A 317 -16.09 8.43 -1.00
N PRO A 318 -16.66 9.61 -0.70
CA PRO A 318 -17.36 9.84 0.57
C PRO A 318 -18.64 9.03 0.72
N GLY A 319 -19.30 8.73 -0.40
CA GLY A 319 -20.55 7.96 -0.38
C GLY A 319 -20.36 6.46 -0.17
N THR A 320 -19.22 5.91 -0.62
CA THR A 320 -18.97 4.46 -0.60
C THR A 320 -17.83 4.06 0.32
N GLY A 321 -16.91 4.99 0.63
CA GLY A 321 -15.66 4.68 1.35
C GLY A 321 -14.65 3.88 0.51
N ILE A 322 -14.89 3.71 -0.80
CA ILE A 322 -13.94 3.04 -1.70
C ILE A 322 -12.73 3.94 -1.90
N ILE A 323 -11.55 3.34 -1.94
CA ILE A 323 -10.30 4.05 -2.21
C ILE A 323 -10.28 4.44 -3.69
N ASP A 324 -10.24 5.72 -3.99
CA ASP A 324 -10.05 6.23 -5.35
C ASP A 324 -8.57 6.27 -5.72
N SER A 325 -7.74 6.69 -4.78
CA SER A 325 -6.29 6.61 -4.94
C SER A 325 -5.57 6.44 -3.62
N LEU A 326 -4.42 5.81 -3.69
CA LEU A 326 -3.51 5.54 -2.59
C LEU A 326 -2.09 5.94 -2.99
N TYR A 327 -1.44 6.70 -2.13
CA TYR A 327 -0.01 6.93 -2.15
C TYR A 327 0.60 6.47 -0.83
N LEU A 328 1.70 5.72 -0.90
CA LEU A 328 2.44 5.26 0.26
C LEU A 328 3.94 5.39 0.01
N GLU A 329 4.64 5.92 0.99
CA GLU A 329 6.09 5.99 1.07
C GLU A 329 6.54 5.43 2.40
N CYS A 330 7.51 4.52 2.37
CA CYS A 330 8.05 3.89 3.56
C CYS A 330 9.54 3.66 3.40
N ASN A 331 10.32 3.99 4.41
CA ASN A 331 11.76 3.77 4.39
C ASN A 331 12.28 3.13 5.68
N LEU A 332 13.43 2.51 5.53
CA LEU A 332 14.29 2.03 6.60
C LEU A 332 15.72 2.49 6.30
N GLU A 333 16.27 3.31 7.17
CA GLU A 333 17.64 3.80 7.08
C GLU A 333 18.59 2.74 7.61
N THR A 334 19.34 2.15 6.70
CA THR A 334 20.44 1.23 6.96
C THR A 334 21.61 1.68 6.09
N GLU A 335 22.76 1.02 6.18
CA GLU A 335 23.88 1.27 5.22
C GLU A 335 23.39 1.26 3.77
N ARG A 336 22.38 0.47 3.47
CA ARG A 336 21.73 0.33 2.17
C ARG A 336 20.31 0.86 2.19
N ASN A 337 20.13 2.15 2.43
CA ASN A 337 18.82 2.79 2.54
C ASN A 337 17.75 2.13 1.67
N LYS A 338 16.77 1.51 2.32
CA LYS A 338 15.65 0.83 1.64
C LYS A 338 14.42 1.70 1.68
N LYS A 339 13.82 1.91 0.51
CA LYS A 339 12.58 2.68 0.39
C LYS A 339 11.60 1.95 -0.53
N ILE A 340 10.34 2.06 -0.20
CA ILE A 340 9.23 1.60 -1.03
C ILE A 340 8.30 2.77 -1.28
N TYR A 341 7.92 2.94 -2.54
CA TYR A 341 6.82 3.82 -2.93
C TYR A 341 5.76 2.97 -3.60
N LEU A 342 4.52 3.18 -3.20
CA LEU A 342 3.38 2.55 -3.81
C LEU A 342 2.36 3.60 -4.20
N THR A 343 1.88 3.52 -5.42
CA THR A 343 0.70 4.23 -5.88
C THR A 343 -0.32 3.24 -6.39
N ALA A 344 -1.58 3.47 -6.07
CA ALA A 344 -2.70 2.77 -6.67
C ALA A 344 -3.77 3.78 -7.03
N SER A 345 -4.29 3.71 -8.25
CA SER A 345 -5.34 4.61 -8.74
C SER A 345 -6.46 3.80 -9.37
N ARG A 346 -7.69 4.11 -9.01
CA ARG A 346 -8.88 3.45 -9.54
C ARG A 346 -9.14 3.92 -10.96
N LEU A 347 -9.36 2.98 -11.88
CA LEU A 347 -9.56 3.23 -13.31
C LEU A 347 -11.03 3.36 -13.69
N ASN A 348 -11.91 2.64 -13.00
CA ASN A 348 -13.33 2.68 -13.23
C ASN A 348 -14.02 3.59 -12.21
N GLN A 349 -14.97 4.41 -12.68
CA GLN A 349 -15.80 5.23 -11.81
C GLN A 349 -17.02 4.42 -11.35
N ASP A 350 -17.49 4.68 -10.12
CA ASP A 350 -18.76 4.15 -9.68
C ASP A 350 -19.88 4.78 -10.52
N PRO A 351 -20.92 4.02 -10.89
CA PRO A 351 -22.12 4.61 -11.45
C PRO A 351 -22.67 5.66 -10.48
N PRO A 352 -23.26 6.77 -10.97
CA PRO A 352 -23.82 7.78 -10.12
C PRO A 352 -24.79 7.13 -9.12
N LEU A 353 -24.63 7.47 -7.83
CA LEU A 353 -25.46 6.95 -6.76
C LEU A 353 -26.94 7.30 -7.06
N ASN A 354 -27.67 6.37 -7.61
CA ASN A 354 -29.13 6.51 -7.70
C ASN A 354 -29.66 6.64 -6.27
N LYS A 355 -30.45 7.68 -6.01
CA LYS A 355 -31.00 8.05 -4.70
C LYS A 355 -31.87 6.97 -4.03
N THR A 356 -31.92 5.76 -4.57
CA THR A 356 -32.79 4.66 -4.12
C THR A 356 -32.00 3.40 -3.78
N ILE A 357 -30.82 3.51 -3.16
CA ILE A 357 -30.18 2.35 -2.57
C ILE A 357 -30.66 2.28 -1.11
N LYS A 358 -31.56 1.33 -0.86
CA LYS A 358 -31.90 0.88 0.49
C LYS A 358 -30.63 0.54 1.25
N GLU A 359 -30.61 0.81 2.56
CA GLU A 359 -29.48 0.63 3.49
C GLU A 359 -28.91 -0.81 3.61
N GLU A 360 -29.24 -1.69 2.71
CA GLU A 360 -28.82 -3.10 2.68
C GLU A 360 -27.46 -3.22 2.02
N GLY A 361 -26.39 -3.14 2.77
CA GLY A 361 -25.04 -3.40 2.26
C GLY A 361 -23.91 -2.59 2.90
N ILE A 362 -24.16 -1.97 4.03
CA ILE A 362 -23.08 -1.31 4.80
C ILE A 362 -22.26 -2.39 5.50
N ILE A 363 -20.99 -2.48 5.16
CA ILE A 363 -20.03 -3.24 5.96
C ILE A 363 -19.65 -2.35 7.13
N GLU A 364 -20.15 -2.64 8.31
CA GLU A 364 -19.58 -2.11 9.54
C GLU A 364 -18.24 -2.80 9.79
N ILE A 365 -17.18 -2.19 9.30
CA ILE A 365 -15.82 -2.57 9.65
C ILE A 365 -15.42 -1.63 10.77
N GLY A 366 -15.49 -2.10 11.99
CA GLY A 366 -15.20 -1.34 13.19
C GLY A 366 -16.24 -1.67 14.28
N GLY A 367 -16.03 -2.78 14.96
CA GLY A 367 -16.68 -3.06 16.23
C GLY A 367 -16.21 -2.07 17.31
N PRO A 368 -16.91 -2.00 18.46
CA PRO A 368 -16.44 -1.19 19.58
C PRO A 368 -15.01 -1.58 19.93
N ARG A 369 -14.16 -0.58 20.20
CA ARG A 369 -12.80 -0.80 20.71
C ARG A 369 -12.85 -1.83 21.82
N ALA A 370 -12.07 -2.88 21.69
CA ALA A 370 -11.77 -3.72 22.84
C ALA A 370 -11.17 -2.78 23.91
N GLN A 371 -11.87 -2.64 25.03
CA GLN A 371 -11.34 -1.96 26.20
C GLN A 371 -9.98 -2.58 26.49
N SER A 372 -8.98 -1.75 26.65
CA SER A 372 -7.66 -2.18 27.12
C SER A 372 -7.86 -3.02 28.38
N PRO A 373 -7.20 -4.19 28.47
CA PRO A 373 -7.30 -5.00 29.68
C PRO A 373 -6.77 -4.14 30.85
N GLN A 374 -7.64 -3.87 31.79
CA GLN A 374 -7.25 -3.29 33.09
C GLN A 374 -6.15 -4.20 33.63
N ARG A 375 -5.00 -3.61 33.93
CA ARG A 375 -3.95 -4.26 34.71
C ARG A 375 -4.56 -4.72 36.03
N GLN A 376 -4.88 -5.99 36.14
CA GLN A 376 -5.07 -6.61 37.44
C GLN A 376 -3.68 -6.71 38.07
N ASN A 377 -3.49 -5.90 39.10
CA ASN A 377 -2.38 -6.07 40.04
C ASN A 377 -2.53 -7.43 40.71
N PHE A 378 -1.71 -8.39 40.32
CA PHE A 378 -1.47 -9.56 41.16
C PHE A 378 -0.33 -9.21 42.11
N PHE A 379 -0.68 -8.71 43.29
CA PHE A 379 0.06 -8.85 44.51
C PHE A 379 -0.97 -9.23 45.57
N GLU A 380 -1.03 -10.50 45.83
CA GLU A 380 -1.09 -11.16 47.16
C GLU A 380 -0.91 -12.65 46.94
#